data_623506069a4c1a1b70df1fa5d99af0aa
#
_entry.id   623506069a4c1a1b70df1fa5d99af0aa
#
_cell.length_a   1.000
_cell.length_b   1.000
_cell.length_c   1.000
_cell.angle_alpha   90.00
_cell.angle_beta   90.00
_cell.angle_gamma   90.00
#
_symmetry.space_group_name_H-M   'P 1'
#
loop_
_entity.id
_entity.type
_entity.pdbx_description
1 polymer ?
#
loop_
_entity_poly.entity_id
_entity_poly.type
_entity_poly.pdbx_seq_one_letter_code
_entity_poly.pdbx_strand_id
1 'polypeptide(L)'
;MFKILIVEDDRDLNRSVCSFLNNSGYEAVGCLDAESAYDEMYKTTFDCIVSDIMLPAVHGRQTDGFEFAKTVRSLNSDIPILFMTARDDFASKQRGFRIGIDDYMTKPIDLDELFLRIGALLRRSKIASSRRLEVGNFVMDADERSATLDGEEISLTAREFDLLYKLLSYPKKTFTRTQLMDEFWDVDTQTSTRTVDVYVTKLRAKLAECDSFEIQTVHGLGYKAVIK
;
A
#
# COMPACT_ATOMS: atom_id res chain seq x y z
N MET A 1 2.15 -0.01 -18.87
CA MET A 1 1.34 -1.17 -18.42
C MET A 1 1.99 -1.69 -17.17
N PHE A 2 1.26 -2.00 -16.08
CA PHE A 2 1.86 -2.52 -14.85
C PHE A 2 2.22 -3.98 -15.01
N LYS A 3 3.42 -4.36 -14.51
CA LYS A 3 3.93 -5.72 -14.50
C LYS A 3 3.69 -6.37 -13.14
N ILE A 4 3.03 -7.52 -13.13
CA ILE A 4 2.68 -8.26 -11.92
C ILE A 4 3.39 -9.60 -11.93
N LEU A 5 4.16 -9.88 -10.89
CA LEU A 5 4.79 -11.19 -10.69
C LEU A 5 3.84 -12.08 -9.88
N ILE A 6 3.51 -13.26 -10.41
CA ILE A 6 2.70 -14.27 -9.73
C ILE A 6 3.58 -15.45 -9.36
N VAL A 7 3.66 -15.79 -8.08
CA VAL A 7 4.45 -16.92 -7.58
C VAL A 7 3.50 -17.92 -6.91
N GLU A 8 3.19 -18.99 -7.62
CA GLU A 8 2.18 -19.98 -7.26
C GLU A 8 2.56 -21.32 -7.87
N ASP A 9 2.69 -22.36 -7.08
CA ASP A 9 3.15 -23.69 -7.50
C ASP A 9 2.04 -24.50 -8.18
N ASP A 10 0.77 -24.24 -7.87
CA ASP A 10 -0.36 -24.80 -8.62
C ASP A 10 -0.40 -24.18 -10.02
N ARG A 11 -0.06 -25.01 -11.02
CA ARG A 11 0.04 -24.57 -12.42
C ARG A 11 -1.29 -24.07 -13.00
N ASP A 12 -2.40 -24.65 -12.59
CA ASP A 12 -3.71 -24.30 -13.13
C ASP A 12 -4.19 -22.98 -12.52
N LEU A 13 -3.98 -22.78 -11.23
CA LEU A 13 -4.26 -21.52 -10.56
C LEU A 13 -3.34 -20.41 -11.08
N ASN A 14 -2.02 -20.67 -11.17
CA ASN A 14 -1.05 -19.71 -11.72
C ASN A 14 -1.46 -19.24 -13.12
N ARG A 15 -1.76 -20.20 -14.03
CA ARG A 15 -2.20 -19.89 -15.40
C ARG A 15 -3.52 -19.09 -15.41
N SER A 16 -4.48 -19.48 -14.58
CA SER A 16 -5.77 -18.80 -14.50
C SER A 16 -5.64 -17.35 -14.03
N VAL A 17 -4.84 -17.12 -12.98
CA VAL A 17 -4.55 -15.77 -12.45
C VAL A 17 -3.83 -14.93 -13.50
N CYS A 18 -2.77 -15.46 -14.13
CA CYS A 18 -2.02 -14.74 -15.16
C CYS A 18 -2.90 -14.40 -16.36
N SER A 19 -3.71 -15.35 -16.86
CA SER A 19 -4.61 -15.13 -17.98
C SER A 19 -5.63 -14.04 -17.66
N PHE A 20 -6.24 -14.09 -16.50
CA PHE A 20 -7.22 -13.10 -16.06
C PHE A 20 -6.61 -11.69 -15.96
N LEU A 21 -5.45 -11.56 -15.34
CA LEU A 21 -4.77 -10.26 -15.18
C LEU A 21 -4.31 -9.70 -16.52
N ASN A 22 -3.79 -10.54 -17.43
CA ASN A 22 -3.41 -10.13 -18.79
C ASN A 22 -4.63 -9.61 -19.58
N ASN A 23 -5.78 -10.28 -19.48
CA ASN A 23 -7.02 -9.83 -20.11
C ASN A 23 -7.59 -8.56 -19.46
N SER A 24 -7.20 -8.27 -18.20
CA SER A 24 -7.64 -7.09 -17.44
C SER A 24 -6.69 -5.88 -17.57
N GLY A 25 -5.70 -5.94 -18.49
CA GLY A 25 -4.85 -4.81 -18.83
C GLY A 25 -3.55 -4.71 -17.98
N TYR A 26 -3.15 -5.77 -17.30
CA TYR A 26 -1.82 -5.92 -16.69
C TYR A 26 -0.88 -6.73 -17.61
N GLU A 27 0.39 -6.81 -17.23
CA GLU A 27 1.37 -7.75 -17.78
C GLU A 27 1.75 -8.71 -16.65
N ALA A 28 1.10 -9.88 -16.59
CA ALA A 28 1.33 -10.87 -15.54
C ALA A 28 2.33 -11.93 -15.99
N VAL A 29 3.35 -12.17 -15.17
CA VAL A 29 4.38 -13.21 -15.35
C VAL A 29 4.22 -14.23 -14.23
N GLY A 30 4.02 -15.50 -14.58
CA GLY A 30 3.81 -16.61 -13.66
C GLY A 30 5.11 -17.39 -13.41
N CYS A 31 5.47 -17.59 -12.14
CA CYS A 31 6.54 -18.44 -11.65
C CYS A 31 5.97 -19.53 -10.74
N LEU A 32 6.54 -20.72 -10.77
CA LEU A 32 6.05 -21.85 -10.00
C LEU A 32 6.79 -22.04 -8.66
N ASP A 33 7.86 -21.29 -8.47
CA ASP A 33 8.74 -21.34 -7.29
C ASP A 33 9.50 -20.02 -7.10
N ALA A 34 10.15 -19.88 -5.95
CA ALA A 34 10.90 -18.67 -5.60
C ALA A 34 12.15 -18.46 -6.49
N GLU A 35 12.79 -19.53 -6.98
CA GLU A 35 14.02 -19.42 -7.81
C GLU A 35 13.68 -18.82 -9.16
N SER A 36 12.67 -19.35 -9.84
CA SER A 36 12.18 -18.79 -11.11
C SER A 36 11.68 -17.35 -10.95
N ALA A 37 11.09 -17.02 -9.79
CA ALA A 37 10.68 -15.66 -9.48
C ALA A 37 11.88 -14.70 -9.34
N TYR A 38 12.95 -15.11 -8.67
CA TYR A 38 14.19 -14.31 -8.61
C TYR A 38 14.83 -14.11 -9.98
N ASP A 39 14.83 -15.15 -10.83
CA ASP A 39 15.35 -15.06 -12.20
C ASP A 39 14.56 -14.03 -13.04
N GLU A 40 13.24 -13.99 -12.90
CA GLU A 40 12.42 -13.00 -13.58
C GLU A 40 12.62 -11.58 -13.01
N MET A 41 12.75 -11.43 -11.70
CA MET A 41 13.06 -10.15 -11.04
C MET A 41 14.44 -9.61 -11.42
N TYR A 42 15.40 -10.49 -11.77
CA TYR A 42 16.71 -10.06 -12.27
C TYR A 42 16.64 -9.50 -13.71
N LYS A 43 15.73 -10.05 -14.54
CA LYS A 43 15.56 -9.64 -15.95
C LYS A 43 14.73 -8.38 -16.13
N THR A 44 13.74 -8.18 -15.25
CA THR A 44 12.79 -7.05 -15.35
C THR A 44 12.31 -6.58 -13.98
N THR A 45 11.84 -5.34 -13.93
CA THR A 45 11.21 -4.78 -12.73
C THR A 45 9.70 -5.07 -12.74
N PHE A 46 9.17 -5.35 -11.56
CA PHE A 46 7.73 -5.55 -11.34
C PHE A 46 7.15 -4.42 -10.49
N ASP A 47 5.87 -4.13 -10.70
CA ASP A 47 5.13 -3.11 -9.97
C ASP A 47 4.38 -3.68 -8.75
N CYS A 48 4.12 -4.99 -8.74
CA CYS A 48 3.48 -5.71 -7.63
C CYS A 48 3.85 -7.20 -7.69
N ILE A 49 3.90 -7.84 -6.52
CA ILE A 49 4.12 -9.28 -6.39
C ILE A 49 2.89 -9.89 -5.71
N VAL A 50 2.40 -11.00 -6.26
CA VAL A 50 1.37 -11.85 -5.66
C VAL A 50 2.00 -13.22 -5.46
N SER A 51 2.08 -13.70 -4.22
CA SER A 51 2.79 -14.95 -3.89
C SER A 51 1.98 -15.85 -2.97
N ASP A 52 2.05 -17.16 -3.19
CA ASP A 52 1.66 -18.10 -2.14
C ASP A 52 2.71 -18.11 -1.01
N ILE A 53 2.27 -18.42 0.18
CA ILE A 53 3.14 -18.72 1.34
C ILE A 53 3.74 -20.12 1.21
N MET A 54 2.97 -21.07 0.65
CA MET A 54 3.32 -22.49 0.55
C MET A 54 4.08 -22.76 -0.76
N LEU A 55 5.28 -22.20 -0.90
CA LEU A 55 6.11 -22.47 -2.08
C LEU A 55 6.91 -23.76 -1.91
N PRO A 56 7.17 -24.51 -3.02
CA PRO A 56 7.94 -25.74 -2.97
C PRO A 56 9.42 -25.46 -2.64
N ALA A 57 10.04 -26.43 -1.96
CA ALA A 57 11.47 -26.40 -1.74
C ALA A 57 12.23 -26.60 -3.06
N VAL A 58 13.18 -25.72 -3.35
CA VAL A 58 14.03 -25.82 -4.56
C VAL A 58 15.44 -26.26 -4.14
N HIS A 59 15.99 -27.27 -4.83
CA HIS A 59 17.31 -27.84 -4.55
C HIS A 59 17.56 -28.22 -3.08
N GLY A 60 16.53 -28.71 -2.37
CA GLY A 60 16.59 -29.10 -0.95
C GLY A 60 16.64 -27.91 0.04
N ARG A 61 16.53 -26.67 -0.43
CA ARG A 61 16.33 -25.49 0.41
C ARG A 61 14.84 -25.14 0.48
N GLN A 62 14.32 -25.13 1.68
CA GLN A 62 12.92 -24.73 1.90
C GLN A 62 12.84 -23.20 1.87
N THR A 63 12.45 -22.67 0.72
CA THR A 63 12.17 -21.24 0.58
C THR A 63 10.65 -21.10 0.61
N ASP A 64 10.08 -20.84 1.79
CA ASP A 64 8.65 -20.52 1.88
C ASP A 64 8.41 -19.09 1.37
N GLY A 65 7.14 -18.75 1.12
CA GLY A 65 6.76 -17.39 0.66
C GLY A 65 7.20 -16.29 1.63
N PHE A 66 7.35 -16.58 2.93
CA PHE A 66 7.85 -15.60 3.90
C PHE A 66 9.33 -15.28 3.68
N GLU A 67 10.18 -16.29 3.42
CA GLU A 67 11.59 -16.07 3.10
C GLU A 67 11.74 -15.37 1.75
N PHE A 68 10.91 -15.74 0.76
CA PHE A 68 10.84 -15.05 -0.51
C PHE A 68 10.53 -13.55 -0.30
N ALA A 69 9.45 -13.24 0.40
CA ALA A 69 9.05 -11.86 0.67
C ALA A 69 10.10 -11.06 1.45
N LYS A 70 10.75 -11.68 2.44
CA LYS A 70 11.84 -11.06 3.20
C LYS A 70 13.03 -10.71 2.31
N THR A 71 13.41 -11.60 1.39
CA THR A 71 14.47 -11.34 0.41
C THR A 71 14.07 -10.20 -0.52
N VAL A 72 12.84 -10.20 -1.03
CA VAL A 72 12.32 -9.10 -1.87
C VAL A 72 12.39 -7.78 -1.13
N ARG A 73 11.97 -7.72 0.14
CA ARG A 73 12.04 -6.50 0.95
C ARG A 73 13.47 -5.99 1.17
N SER A 74 14.46 -6.88 1.24
CA SER A 74 15.86 -6.47 1.34
C SER A 74 16.41 -5.86 0.04
N LEU A 75 15.85 -6.22 -1.11
CA LEU A 75 16.23 -5.72 -2.43
C LEU A 75 15.41 -4.49 -2.85
N ASN A 76 14.14 -4.46 -2.52
CA ASN A 76 13.21 -3.38 -2.82
C ASN A 76 12.16 -3.27 -1.71
N SER A 77 12.29 -2.23 -0.87
CA SER A 77 11.40 -2.00 0.27
C SER A 77 9.97 -1.65 -0.14
N ASP A 78 9.78 -1.07 -1.33
CA ASP A 78 8.56 -0.34 -1.69
C ASP A 78 7.63 -1.11 -2.64
N ILE A 79 8.11 -2.23 -3.24
CA ILE A 79 7.26 -3.03 -4.11
C ILE A 79 6.11 -3.67 -3.31
N PRO A 80 4.85 -3.47 -3.69
CA PRO A 80 3.73 -4.09 -2.98
C PRO A 80 3.77 -5.62 -3.09
N ILE A 81 3.54 -6.31 -1.97
CA ILE A 81 3.45 -7.76 -1.90
C ILE A 81 2.09 -8.15 -1.32
N LEU A 82 1.33 -8.97 -2.07
CA LEU A 82 0.09 -9.59 -1.66
C LEU A 82 0.32 -11.10 -1.51
N PHE A 83 -0.05 -11.66 -0.36
CA PHE A 83 -0.10 -13.10 -0.21
C PHE A 83 -1.48 -13.66 -0.58
N MET A 84 -1.50 -14.70 -1.44
CA MET A 84 -2.69 -15.53 -1.65
C MET A 84 -2.38 -16.98 -1.21
N THR A 85 -3.08 -17.46 -0.19
CA THR A 85 -2.70 -18.71 0.46
C THR A 85 -3.89 -19.43 1.10
N ALA A 86 -3.74 -20.75 1.29
CA ALA A 86 -4.69 -21.55 2.06
C ALA A 86 -4.59 -21.32 3.59
N ARG A 87 -3.52 -20.67 4.07
CA ARG A 87 -3.33 -20.39 5.49
C ARG A 87 -4.13 -19.19 5.94
N ASP A 88 -5.14 -19.41 6.76
CA ASP A 88 -5.98 -18.37 7.35
C ASP A 88 -5.76 -18.19 8.86
N ASP A 89 -4.68 -18.76 9.39
CA ASP A 89 -4.38 -18.64 10.82
C ASP A 89 -3.79 -17.25 11.15
N PHE A 90 -4.13 -16.76 12.34
CA PHE A 90 -3.72 -15.45 12.84
C PHE A 90 -2.19 -15.29 12.92
N ALA A 91 -1.47 -16.36 13.26
CA ALA A 91 -0.02 -16.33 13.41
C ALA A 91 0.68 -16.10 12.06
N SER A 92 0.20 -16.76 10.99
CA SER A 92 0.71 -16.55 9.62
C SER A 92 0.46 -15.13 9.14
N LYS A 93 -0.73 -14.58 9.36
CA LYS A 93 -1.06 -13.18 9.04
C LYS A 93 -0.16 -12.20 9.81
N GLN A 94 0.01 -12.39 11.12
CA GLN A 94 0.88 -11.56 11.95
C GLN A 94 2.35 -11.62 11.50
N ARG A 95 2.85 -12.82 11.15
CA ARG A 95 4.20 -12.99 10.60
C ARG A 95 4.38 -12.24 9.29
N GLY A 96 3.41 -12.35 8.36
CA GLY A 96 3.43 -11.65 7.07
C GLY A 96 3.52 -10.14 7.24
N PHE A 97 2.65 -9.54 8.06
CA PHE A 97 2.66 -8.09 8.29
C PHE A 97 3.96 -7.59 8.95
N ARG A 98 4.61 -8.39 9.82
CA ARG A 98 5.92 -8.03 10.39
C ARG A 98 7.05 -8.02 9.35
N ILE A 99 6.95 -8.83 8.30
CA ILE A 99 7.89 -8.86 7.18
C ILE A 99 7.66 -7.69 6.22
N GLY A 100 6.50 -7.04 6.31
CA GLY A 100 6.12 -5.93 5.43
C GLY A 100 5.25 -6.33 4.25
N ILE A 101 4.41 -7.36 4.41
CA ILE A 101 3.37 -7.70 3.44
C ILE A 101 2.28 -6.64 3.47
N ASP A 102 1.82 -6.21 2.30
CA ASP A 102 0.87 -5.10 2.16
C ASP A 102 -0.58 -5.56 2.20
N ASP A 103 -0.87 -6.79 1.76
CA ASP A 103 -2.21 -7.37 1.80
C ASP A 103 -2.16 -8.90 1.84
N TYR A 104 -3.31 -9.51 2.13
CA TYR A 104 -3.47 -10.93 2.35
C TYR A 104 -4.81 -11.41 1.82
N MET A 105 -4.83 -12.49 1.05
CA MET A 105 -6.02 -13.08 0.48
C MET A 105 -6.01 -14.59 0.70
N THR A 106 -7.15 -15.16 1.11
CA THR A 106 -7.28 -16.60 1.39
C THR A 106 -7.84 -17.35 0.19
N LYS A 107 -7.31 -18.54 -0.07
CA LYS A 107 -7.87 -19.47 -1.06
C LYS A 107 -9.20 -20.07 -0.54
N PRO A 108 -10.23 -20.24 -1.39
CA PRO A 108 -10.23 -20.09 -2.84
C PRO A 108 -10.19 -18.64 -3.29
N ILE A 109 -9.44 -18.35 -4.37
CA ILE A 109 -9.21 -17.00 -4.85
C ILE A 109 -10.38 -16.55 -5.74
N ASP A 110 -10.99 -15.42 -5.38
CA ASP A 110 -11.86 -14.66 -6.25
C ASP A 110 -11.01 -13.72 -7.11
N LEU A 111 -11.04 -13.92 -8.43
CA LEU A 111 -10.19 -13.17 -9.36
C LEU A 111 -10.58 -11.68 -9.46
N ASP A 112 -11.86 -11.35 -9.32
CA ASP A 112 -12.30 -9.96 -9.30
C ASP A 112 -11.86 -9.25 -8.03
N GLU A 113 -11.91 -9.92 -6.86
CA GLU A 113 -11.35 -9.41 -5.62
C GLU A 113 -9.84 -9.22 -5.71
N LEU A 114 -9.10 -10.18 -6.29
CA LEU A 114 -7.67 -10.07 -6.51
C LEU A 114 -7.32 -8.84 -7.36
N PHE A 115 -8.04 -8.62 -8.45
CA PHE A 115 -7.86 -7.46 -9.32
C PHE A 115 -8.05 -6.14 -8.57
N LEU A 116 -9.11 -6.04 -7.76
CA LEU A 116 -9.38 -4.83 -6.98
C LEU A 116 -8.29 -4.56 -5.93
N ARG A 117 -7.76 -5.61 -5.29
CA ARG A 117 -6.68 -5.53 -4.29
C ARG A 117 -5.37 -5.11 -4.94
N ILE A 118 -4.97 -5.72 -6.06
CA ILE A 118 -3.79 -5.32 -6.85
C ILE A 118 -3.91 -3.85 -7.25
N GLY A 119 -5.06 -3.43 -7.79
CA GLY A 119 -5.29 -2.03 -8.15
C GLY A 119 -5.16 -1.06 -6.97
N ALA A 120 -5.60 -1.45 -5.78
CA ALA A 120 -5.43 -0.64 -4.57
C ALA A 120 -3.97 -0.55 -4.14
N LEU A 121 -3.21 -1.66 -4.21
CA LEU A 121 -1.79 -1.70 -3.89
C LEU A 121 -0.95 -0.85 -4.84
N LEU A 122 -1.19 -0.98 -6.15
CA LEU A 122 -0.50 -0.20 -7.17
C LEU A 122 -0.73 1.31 -7.03
N ARG A 123 -1.95 1.73 -6.69
CA ARG A 123 -2.22 3.14 -6.40
C ARG A 123 -1.42 3.64 -5.21
N ARG A 124 -1.34 2.84 -4.14
CA ARG A 124 -0.56 3.20 -2.94
C ARG A 124 0.94 3.29 -3.25
N SER A 125 1.50 2.30 -3.97
CA SER A 125 2.92 2.29 -4.31
C SER A 125 3.29 3.42 -5.27
N LYS A 126 2.43 3.77 -6.23
CA LYS A 126 2.65 4.95 -7.08
C LYS A 126 2.73 6.24 -6.28
N ILE A 127 1.81 6.43 -5.35
CA ILE A 127 1.82 7.59 -4.46
C ILE A 127 3.11 7.58 -3.62
N ALA A 128 3.52 6.41 -3.10
CA ALA A 128 4.74 6.28 -2.31
C ALA A 128 6.03 6.43 -3.15
N SER A 129 6.08 5.87 -4.37
CA SER A 129 7.27 5.92 -5.23
C SER A 129 7.46 7.24 -5.97
N SER A 130 6.38 7.91 -6.34
CA SER A 130 6.48 9.25 -6.94
C SER A 130 6.73 10.33 -5.90
N ARG A 131 6.54 10.01 -4.61
CA ARG A 131 6.53 10.98 -3.49
C ARG A 131 5.67 12.23 -3.77
N ARG A 132 4.91 12.17 -4.87
CA ARG A 132 4.01 13.20 -5.35
C ARG A 132 2.59 12.65 -5.40
N LEU A 133 1.69 13.31 -4.69
CA LEU A 133 0.29 12.96 -4.56
C LEU A 133 -0.53 13.99 -5.31
N GLU A 134 -1.35 13.52 -6.25
CA GLU A 134 -2.24 14.38 -7.03
C GLU A 134 -3.70 13.98 -6.80
N VAL A 135 -4.52 14.95 -6.40
CA VAL A 135 -5.96 14.77 -6.17
C VAL A 135 -6.70 15.94 -6.80
N GLY A 136 -7.20 15.73 -8.03
CA GLY A 136 -7.76 16.80 -8.83
C GLY A 136 -6.72 17.88 -9.12
N ASN A 137 -7.01 19.13 -8.72
CA ASN A 137 -6.11 20.27 -8.85
C ASN A 137 -5.18 20.50 -7.65
N PHE A 138 -5.25 19.62 -6.64
CA PHE A 138 -4.38 19.67 -5.46
C PHE A 138 -3.21 18.70 -5.62
N VAL A 139 -1.99 19.18 -5.38
CA VAL A 139 -0.75 18.38 -5.49
C VAL A 139 0.06 18.54 -4.21
N MET A 140 0.60 17.43 -3.71
CA MET A 140 1.62 17.41 -2.64
C MET A 140 2.87 16.72 -3.16
N ASP A 141 4.03 17.31 -2.89
CA ASP A 141 5.34 16.72 -3.16
C ASP A 141 6.06 16.45 -1.83
N ALA A 142 6.33 15.17 -1.54
CA ALA A 142 6.92 14.78 -0.27
C ALA A 142 8.44 15.00 -0.22
N ASP A 143 9.12 15.09 -1.37
CA ASP A 143 10.55 15.38 -1.43
C ASP A 143 10.80 16.88 -1.20
N GLU A 144 10.00 17.72 -1.82
CA GLU A 144 10.05 19.17 -1.63
C GLU A 144 9.30 19.64 -0.37
N ARG A 145 8.46 18.76 0.21
CA ARG A 145 7.52 19.06 1.30
C ARG A 145 6.59 20.24 0.98
N SER A 146 6.23 20.34 -0.30
CA SER A 146 5.38 21.40 -0.86
C SER A 146 3.95 20.89 -1.09
N ALA A 147 3.00 21.83 -1.06
CA ALA A 147 1.61 21.58 -1.45
C ALA A 147 1.10 22.72 -2.31
N THR A 148 0.40 22.40 -3.41
CA THR A 148 -0.17 23.40 -4.31
C THR A 148 -1.65 23.10 -4.59
N LEU A 149 -2.45 24.15 -4.79
CA LEU A 149 -3.83 24.11 -5.28
C LEU A 149 -3.91 25.00 -6.51
N ASP A 150 -4.35 24.47 -7.64
CA ASP A 150 -4.36 25.18 -8.94
C ASP A 150 -2.98 25.75 -9.34
N GLY A 151 -1.89 25.11 -8.87
CA GLY A 151 -0.52 25.55 -9.09
C GLY A 151 -0.02 26.63 -8.13
N GLU A 152 -0.86 27.16 -7.24
CA GLU A 152 -0.46 28.11 -6.20
C GLU A 152 -0.07 27.38 -4.91
N GLU A 153 1.03 27.80 -4.28
CA GLU A 153 1.56 27.17 -3.09
C GLU A 153 0.68 27.39 -1.86
N ILE A 154 0.34 26.33 -1.15
CA ILE A 154 -0.31 26.37 0.15
C ILE A 154 0.75 26.16 1.25
N SER A 155 0.94 27.17 2.07
CA SER A 155 1.88 27.09 3.21
C SER A 155 1.36 26.14 4.29
N LEU A 156 1.99 24.97 4.40
CA LEU A 156 1.74 23.98 5.44
C LEU A 156 2.97 23.88 6.37
N THR A 157 2.71 23.78 7.66
CA THR A 157 3.78 23.39 8.60
C THR A 157 4.14 21.92 8.38
N ALA A 158 5.34 21.49 8.83
CA ALA A 158 5.80 20.10 8.68
C ALA A 158 4.75 19.09 9.16
N ARG A 159 4.13 19.31 10.32
CA ARG A 159 3.10 18.39 10.87
C ARG A 159 1.76 18.45 10.13
N GLU A 160 1.36 19.61 9.63
CA GLU A 160 0.17 19.73 8.77
C GLU A 160 0.38 18.98 7.47
N PHE A 161 1.58 19.11 6.88
CA PHE A 161 1.95 18.38 5.69
C PHE A 161 1.90 16.86 5.92
N ASP A 162 2.60 16.35 6.94
CA ASP A 162 2.67 14.92 7.24
C ASP A 162 1.29 14.31 7.50
N LEU A 163 0.46 15.00 8.29
CA LEU A 163 -0.90 14.57 8.61
C LEU A 163 -1.78 14.52 7.35
N LEU A 164 -1.76 15.56 6.52
CA LEU A 164 -2.53 15.63 5.30
C LEU A 164 -2.07 14.58 4.28
N TYR A 165 -0.75 14.47 4.08
CA TYR A 165 -0.16 13.48 3.18
C TYR A 165 -0.55 12.05 3.57
N LYS A 166 -0.52 11.73 4.88
CA LYS A 166 -0.98 10.45 5.39
C LYS A 166 -2.44 10.17 5.07
N LEU A 167 -3.32 11.12 5.35
CA LEU A 167 -4.76 10.96 5.12
C LEU A 167 -5.07 10.75 3.62
N LEU A 168 -4.43 11.53 2.74
CA LEU A 168 -4.62 11.48 1.30
C LEU A 168 -3.94 10.27 0.64
N SER A 169 -2.85 9.77 1.21
CA SER A 169 -2.22 8.51 0.74
C SER A 169 -3.11 7.29 0.95
N TYR A 170 -4.11 7.38 1.86
CA TYR A 170 -5.04 6.29 2.15
C TYR A 170 -6.50 6.77 2.13
N PRO A 171 -7.05 7.13 0.95
CA PRO A 171 -8.41 7.65 0.83
C PRO A 171 -9.44 6.67 1.41
N LYS A 172 -10.44 7.21 2.09
CA LYS A 172 -11.53 6.48 2.77
C LYS A 172 -11.11 5.65 3.99
N LYS A 173 -9.80 5.42 4.24
CA LYS A 173 -9.33 4.76 5.46
C LYS A 173 -9.46 5.70 6.65
N THR A 174 -10.10 5.21 7.72
CA THR A 174 -10.19 5.94 8.99
C THR A 174 -8.94 5.67 9.83
N PHE A 175 -8.28 6.73 10.27
CA PHE A 175 -7.21 6.70 11.26
C PHE A 175 -7.73 7.20 12.59
N THR A 176 -7.46 6.47 13.67
CA THR A 176 -7.85 6.92 15.00
C THR A 176 -6.96 8.09 15.44
N ARG A 177 -7.45 8.90 16.40
CA ARG A 177 -6.65 10.00 16.97
C ARG A 177 -5.37 9.50 17.59
N THR A 178 -5.43 8.33 18.26
CA THR A 178 -4.26 7.69 18.86
C THR A 178 -3.25 7.29 17.79
N GLN A 179 -3.66 6.62 16.71
CA GLN A 179 -2.76 6.24 15.61
C GLN A 179 -2.05 7.46 15.00
N LEU A 180 -2.79 8.56 14.76
CA LEU A 180 -2.20 9.78 14.21
C LEU A 180 -1.28 10.46 15.23
N MET A 181 -1.62 10.39 16.50
CA MET A 181 -0.79 10.94 17.59
C MET A 181 0.51 10.17 17.70
N ASP A 182 0.47 8.85 17.76
CA ASP A 182 1.64 7.98 17.90
C ASP A 182 2.59 8.06 16.69
N GLU A 183 2.05 8.37 15.49
CA GLU A 183 2.85 8.45 14.27
C GLU A 183 3.55 9.81 14.11
N PHE A 184 2.92 10.91 14.54
CA PHE A 184 3.42 12.26 14.25
C PHE A 184 3.84 13.08 15.48
N TRP A 185 3.64 12.58 16.70
CA TRP A 185 4.06 13.26 17.93
C TRP A 185 4.85 12.31 18.81
N ASP A 186 5.98 12.80 19.34
CA ASP A 186 6.82 12.00 20.22
C ASP A 186 6.10 11.63 21.52
N VAL A 187 6.35 10.42 22.02
CA VAL A 187 5.73 9.82 23.21
C VAL A 187 5.99 10.64 24.50
N ASP A 188 7.06 11.44 24.53
CA ASP A 188 7.45 12.26 25.68
C ASP A 188 6.68 13.59 25.82
N THR A 189 5.81 13.94 24.86
CA THR A 189 4.98 15.12 24.99
C THR A 189 3.70 14.75 25.75
N GLN A 190 3.44 15.39 26.90
CA GLN A 190 2.14 15.34 27.63
C GLN A 190 0.98 15.91 26.77
N THR A 191 1.01 15.68 25.49
CA THR A 191 0.11 16.29 24.52
C THR A 191 -1.12 15.38 24.36
N SER A 192 -2.29 15.89 24.61
CA SER A 192 -3.55 15.17 24.45
C SER A 192 -3.82 14.83 22.98
N THR A 193 -4.48 13.69 22.71
CA THR A 193 -4.98 13.31 21.38
C THR A 193 -5.88 14.39 20.72
N ARG A 194 -6.37 15.35 21.51
CA ARG A 194 -7.08 16.55 21.01
C ARG A 194 -6.19 17.48 20.17
N THR A 195 -4.88 17.34 20.26
CA THR A 195 -3.95 18.08 19.39
C THR A 195 -4.20 17.77 17.92
N VAL A 196 -4.51 16.51 17.58
CA VAL A 196 -4.88 16.12 16.22
C VAL A 196 -6.09 16.93 15.72
N ASP A 197 -7.08 17.16 16.58
CA ASP A 197 -8.29 17.94 16.24
C ASP A 197 -7.95 19.39 15.85
N VAL A 198 -6.98 19.99 16.54
CA VAL A 198 -6.49 21.35 16.22
C VAL A 198 -5.83 21.40 14.85
N TYR A 199 -4.99 20.41 14.53
CA TYR A 199 -4.31 20.34 13.22
C TYR A 199 -5.30 20.09 12.08
N VAL A 200 -6.29 19.21 12.27
CA VAL A 200 -7.36 19.00 11.30
C VAL A 200 -8.19 20.26 11.07
N THR A 201 -8.47 21.02 12.12
CA THR A 201 -9.19 22.31 12.00
C THR A 201 -8.38 23.32 11.19
N LYS A 202 -7.07 23.44 11.44
CA LYS A 202 -6.19 24.31 10.65
C LYS A 202 -6.10 23.87 9.19
N LEU A 203 -5.97 22.58 8.92
CA LEU A 203 -5.96 22.03 7.56
C LEU A 203 -7.24 22.36 6.82
N ARG A 204 -8.41 22.14 7.44
CA ARG A 204 -9.70 22.49 6.83
C ARG A 204 -9.81 23.98 6.47
N ALA A 205 -9.28 24.86 7.33
CA ALA A 205 -9.29 26.30 7.06
C ALA A 205 -8.38 26.66 5.87
N LYS A 206 -7.18 26.04 5.77
CA LYS A 206 -6.23 26.28 4.67
C LYS A 206 -6.70 25.68 3.34
N LEU A 207 -7.51 24.64 3.39
CA LEU A 207 -8.04 23.89 2.25
C LEU A 207 -9.50 24.24 1.93
N ALA A 208 -10.00 25.36 2.42
CA ALA A 208 -11.41 25.74 2.26
C ALA A 208 -11.85 25.89 0.79
N GLU A 209 -10.92 26.25 -0.09
CA GLU A 209 -11.14 26.41 -1.54
C GLU A 209 -10.87 25.11 -2.34
N CYS A 210 -10.43 24.03 -1.68
CA CYS A 210 -10.17 22.76 -2.34
C CYS A 210 -11.43 21.90 -2.45
N ASP A 211 -11.93 21.73 -3.66
CA ASP A 211 -13.11 20.91 -3.94
C ASP A 211 -12.81 19.44 -4.24
N SER A 212 -11.54 19.07 -4.46
CA SER A 212 -11.13 17.74 -4.92
C SER A 212 -11.26 16.66 -3.85
N PHE A 213 -11.22 17.03 -2.56
CA PHE A 213 -11.37 16.13 -1.43
C PHE A 213 -11.85 16.84 -0.17
N GLU A 214 -12.19 16.07 0.84
CA GLU A 214 -12.50 16.59 2.17
C GLU A 214 -11.92 15.71 3.28
N ILE A 215 -11.58 16.31 4.41
CA ILE A 215 -11.20 15.57 5.63
C ILE A 215 -12.47 15.38 6.46
N GLN A 216 -13.01 14.16 6.47
CA GLN A 216 -14.20 13.82 7.25
C GLN A 216 -13.85 13.40 8.67
N THR A 217 -14.67 13.82 9.63
CA THR A 217 -14.62 13.33 11.01
C THR A 217 -15.44 12.04 11.12
N VAL A 218 -14.82 10.97 11.63
CA VAL A 218 -15.52 9.76 12.05
C VAL A 218 -15.75 9.86 13.56
N HIS A 219 -16.99 10.14 13.94
CA HIS A 219 -17.34 10.40 15.35
C HIS A 219 -16.90 9.26 16.27
N GLY A 220 -16.29 9.60 17.39
CA GLY A 220 -15.76 8.64 18.37
C GLY A 220 -14.47 7.93 17.96
N LEU A 221 -14.02 8.04 16.70
CA LEU A 221 -12.82 7.35 16.20
C LEU A 221 -11.70 8.33 15.80
N GLY A 222 -11.89 9.10 14.75
CA GLY A 222 -10.81 9.92 14.20
C GLY A 222 -11.17 10.56 12.88
N TYR A 223 -10.28 10.44 11.88
CA TYR A 223 -10.36 11.17 10.63
C TYR A 223 -10.06 10.29 9.42
N LYS A 224 -10.63 10.66 8.27
CA LYS A 224 -10.32 10.08 6.96
C LYS A 224 -10.38 11.16 5.89
N ALA A 225 -9.62 10.99 4.80
CA ALA A 225 -9.80 11.76 3.59
C ALA A 225 -10.79 11.06 2.65
N VAL A 226 -11.65 11.83 2.00
CA VAL A 226 -12.60 11.37 0.97
C VAL A 226 -12.39 12.19 -0.28
N ILE A 227 -12.01 11.55 -1.37
CA ILE A 227 -11.89 12.15 -2.69
C ILE A 227 -13.30 12.30 -3.26
N LYS A 228 -13.60 13.44 -3.85
CA LYS A 228 -14.89 13.79 -4.46
C LYS A 228 -14.93 13.44 -5.94
#